data_bda15a6dbf56ac77984344e7c2f454ec
#
_entry.id   bda15a6dbf56ac77984344e7c2f454ec
#
_cell.length_a   1.000
_cell.length_b   1.000
_cell.length_c   1.000
_cell.angle_alpha   90.00
_cell.angle_beta   90.00
_cell.angle_gamma   90.00
#
_symmetry.space_group_name_H-M   'P 1'
#
loop_
_entity.id
_entity.type
_entity.pdbx_description
1 polymer ?
#
loop_
_entity_poly.entity_id
_entity_poly.type
_entity_poly.pdbx_seq_one_letter_code
_entity_poly.pdbx_strand_id
1 'polypeptide(L)'
;VVDTYLSRYEIHLENALAELTEVANLSPFLEINPYKDHLNVIDSFYEQLETPEKAVISDMTVETALKTVQNLRNKAQELDAEKSRLQSEHAEMVDSLKIIRPFRNLDFDVSQILNFKYIHYRFGRIEKQYLQKFEKYIYDNLDTLFIKCGEDELYIYGVYFVPEHQAHKVHAV
;
A
#
# COMPACT_ATOMS: atom_id res chain seq x y z
N VAL A 1 -12.62 -46.06 12.22
CA VAL A 1 -13.05 -46.44 13.61
C VAL A 1 -12.87 -45.26 14.56
N VAL A 2 -11.67 -44.65 14.64
CA VAL A 2 -11.37 -43.52 15.54
C VAL A 2 -12.30 -42.33 15.24
N ASP A 3 -12.44 -41.98 14.01
CA ASP A 3 -13.27 -40.85 13.53
C ASP A 3 -14.74 -40.98 13.92
N THR A 4 -15.28 -42.20 13.86
CA THR A 4 -16.66 -42.54 14.24
C THR A 4 -16.91 -42.39 15.73
N TYR A 5 -15.91 -42.66 16.57
CA TYR A 5 -16.03 -42.57 18.01
C TYR A 5 -15.79 -41.15 18.53
N LEU A 6 -14.75 -40.46 18.03
CA LEU A 6 -14.44 -39.10 18.44
C LEU A 6 -15.51 -38.08 18.06
N SER A 7 -16.23 -38.32 16.93
CA SER A 7 -17.33 -37.44 16.51
C SER A 7 -18.64 -37.61 17.31
N ARG A 8 -18.80 -38.70 18.02
CA ARG A 8 -20.05 -39.06 18.74
C ARG A 8 -19.99 -39.04 20.25
N TYR A 9 -18.78 -39.11 20.82
CA TYR A 9 -18.58 -39.26 22.26
C TYR A 9 -17.46 -38.31 22.70
N GLU A 10 -17.62 -37.70 23.87
CA GLU A 10 -16.54 -37.03 24.59
C GLU A 10 -15.57 -38.08 25.11
N ILE A 11 -14.47 -38.30 24.38
CA ILE A 11 -13.45 -39.30 24.76
C ILE A 11 -12.18 -38.53 25.08
N HIS A 12 -11.67 -38.73 26.28
CA HIS A 12 -10.35 -38.27 26.67
C HIS A 12 -9.32 -39.31 26.24
N LEU A 13 -8.37 -38.89 25.39
CA LEU A 13 -7.28 -39.74 24.91
C LEU A 13 -6.01 -39.41 25.70
N GLU A 14 -5.47 -40.40 26.40
CA GLU A 14 -4.20 -40.26 27.10
C GLU A 14 -3.08 -40.94 26.32
N ASN A 15 -1.88 -40.37 26.41
CA ASN A 15 -0.71 -40.95 25.75
C ASN A 15 -0.23 -42.18 26.50
N ALA A 16 -0.52 -43.38 25.97
CA ALA A 16 -0.15 -44.66 26.58
C ALA A 16 1.37 -44.78 26.88
N LEU A 17 2.24 -44.10 26.10
CA LEU A 17 3.69 -44.10 26.34
C LEU A 17 4.10 -43.31 27.59
N ALA A 18 3.28 -42.34 28.03
CA ALA A 18 3.54 -41.60 29.27
C ALA A 18 3.18 -42.42 30.52
N GLU A 19 2.22 -43.34 30.37
CA GLU A 19 1.68 -44.17 31.45
C GLU A 19 2.35 -45.56 31.59
N LEU A 20 2.84 -46.10 30.47
CA LEU A 20 3.42 -47.44 30.37
C LEU A 20 4.95 -47.40 30.41
N THR A 21 5.53 -47.21 31.59
CA THR A 21 6.98 -47.13 31.78
C THR A 21 7.73 -48.48 31.69
N GLU A 22 7.04 -49.62 31.58
CA GLU A 22 7.68 -50.95 31.67
C GLU A 22 7.33 -51.97 30.55
N VAL A 23 6.80 -51.52 29.39
CA VAL A 23 6.47 -52.48 28.32
C VAL A 23 7.52 -52.48 27.23
N ALA A 24 8.45 -53.43 27.32
CA ALA A 24 9.62 -53.52 26.45
C ALA A 24 9.37 -53.78 24.92
N ASN A 25 8.11 -53.96 24.50
CA ASN A 25 7.77 -54.36 23.12
C ASN A 25 6.70 -53.47 22.46
N LEU A 26 6.41 -52.28 22.99
CA LEU A 26 5.54 -51.36 22.27
C LEU A 26 6.36 -50.31 21.51
N SER A 27 6.33 -50.41 20.18
CA SER A 27 6.79 -49.30 19.36
C SER A 27 5.62 -48.32 19.12
N PRO A 28 5.87 -47.01 19.21
CA PRO A 28 4.83 -46.04 18.92
C PRO A 28 4.39 -46.18 17.46
N PHE A 29 3.08 -46.18 17.24
CA PHE A 29 2.52 -46.09 15.90
C PHE A 29 2.76 -44.64 15.38
N LEU A 30 3.85 -44.46 14.67
CA LEU A 30 4.23 -43.18 14.11
C LEU A 30 3.61 -43.04 12.71
N GLU A 31 2.34 -42.75 12.67
CA GLU A 31 1.73 -42.31 11.42
C GLU A 31 1.80 -40.76 11.34
N ILE A 32 2.39 -40.28 10.29
CA ILE A 32 2.45 -38.83 10.05
C ILE A 32 1.02 -38.35 9.81
N ASN A 33 0.52 -37.48 10.65
CA ASN A 33 -0.80 -36.88 10.46
C ASN A 33 -0.81 -36.08 9.12
N PRO A 34 -1.53 -36.56 8.09
CA PRO A 34 -1.55 -35.93 6.78
C PRO A 34 -2.20 -34.52 6.80
N TYR A 35 -2.92 -34.20 7.87
CA TYR A 35 -3.64 -32.92 8.01
C TYR A 35 -2.86 -31.87 8.82
N LYS A 36 -1.68 -32.21 9.36
CA LYS A 36 -0.93 -31.31 10.24
C LYS A 36 -0.61 -29.96 9.57
N ASP A 37 -0.14 -30.03 8.34
CA ASP A 37 0.20 -28.80 7.59
C ASP A 37 -1.04 -27.99 7.23
N HIS A 38 -2.15 -28.65 6.93
CA HIS A 38 -3.43 -28.01 6.69
C HIS A 38 -3.98 -27.32 7.93
N LEU A 39 -3.88 -27.94 9.09
CA LEU A 39 -4.29 -27.34 10.37
C LEU A 39 -3.48 -26.08 10.66
N ASN A 40 -2.17 -26.12 10.54
CA ASN A 40 -1.31 -24.95 10.74
C ASN A 40 -1.70 -23.78 9.83
N VAL A 41 -2.07 -24.08 8.56
CA VAL A 41 -2.54 -23.06 7.62
C VAL A 41 -3.89 -22.48 8.03
N ILE A 42 -4.81 -23.33 8.48
CA ILE A 42 -6.15 -22.90 8.93
C ILE A 42 -6.02 -22.05 10.21
N ASP A 43 -5.23 -22.48 11.18
CA ASP A 43 -5.03 -21.76 12.44
C ASP A 43 -4.44 -20.38 12.18
N SER A 44 -3.39 -20.29 11.33
CA SER A 44 -2.78 -19.00 11.00
C SER A 44 -3.74 -18.06 10.25
N PHE A 45 -4.66 -18.58 9.46
CA PHE A 45 -5.68 -17.79 8.78
C PHE A 45 -6.81 -17.40 9.74
N TYR A 46 -7.18 -18.28 10.65
CA TYR A 46 -8.21 -18.04 11.66
C TYR A 46 -7.83 -16.90 12.60
N GLU A 47 -6.55 -16.81 13.00
CA GLU A 47 -6.04 -15.72 13.85
C GLU A 47 -6.15 -14.33 13.17
N GLN A 48 -6.22 -14.28 11.84
CA GLN A 48 -6.37 -13.04 11.07
C GLN A 48 -7.84 -12.60 10.90
N LEU A 49 -8.79 -13.48 11.25
CA LEU A 49 -10.21 -13.21 11.10
C LEU A 49 -10.82 -12.76 12.42
N GLU A 50 -11.72 -11.79 12.35
CA GLU A 50 -12.61 -11.48 13.47
C GLU A 50 -13.58 -12.65 13.65
N THR A 51 -13.43 -13.38 14.73
CA THR A 51 -14.23 -14.58 14.99
C THR A 51 -15.63 -14.19 15.51
N PRO A 52 -16.71 -14.77 14.96
CA PRO A 52 -18.04 -14.55 15.51
C PRO A 52 -18.16 -15.21 16.89
N GLU A 53 -18.94 -14.60 17.78
CA GLU A 53 -19.18 -15.11 19.15
C GLU A 53 -19.76 -16.53 19.20
N LYS A 54 -20.36 -17.00 18.11
CA LYS A 54 -20.93 -18.35 18.02
C LYS A 54 -20.44 -19.05 16.75
N ALA A 55 -19.69 -20.12 16.93
CA ALA A 55 -19.35 -21.02 15.84
C ALA A 55 -20.60 -21.85 15.43
N VAL A 56 -20.90 -21.89 14.13
CA VAL A 56 -21.90 -22.79 13.57
C VAL A 56 -21.21 -24.07 13.14
N ILE A 57 -21.56 -25.19 13.79
CA ILE A 57 -21.05 -26.49 13.39
C ILE A 57 -21.74 -26.89 12.08
N SER A 58 -20.95 -27.19 11.08
CA SER A 58 -21.42 -27.63 9.75
C SER A 58 -21.00 -29.08 9.50
N ASP A 59 -21.89 -29.89 8.94
CA ASP A 59 -21.62 -31.28 8.49
C ASP A 59 -20.79 -31.29 7.18
N MET A 60 -19.73 -30.50 7.13
CA MET A 60 -18.86 -30.38 5.96
C MET A 60 -17.81 -31.48 5.97
N THR A 61 -17.54 -32.08 4.81
CA THR A 61 -16.42 -33.02 4.69
C THR A 61 -15.08 -32.28 4.76
N VAL A 62 -14.03 -32.94 5.26
CA VAL A 62 -12.68 -32.36 5.36
C VAL A 62 -12.19 -31.80 4.03
N GLU A 63 -12.41 -32.51 2.95
CA GLU A 63 -11.99 -32.08 1.60
C GLU A 63 -12.69 -30.78 1.16
N THR A 64 -13.99 -30.68 1.44
CA THR A 64 -14.76 -29.49 1.13
C THR A 64 -14.32 -28.30 1.98
N ALA A 65 -14.04 -28.54 3.27
CA ALA A 65 -13.54 -27.54 4.18
C ALA A 65 -12.17 -26.99 3.70
N LEU A 66 -11.24 -27.87 3.35
CA LEU A 66 -9.92 -27.48 2.85
C LEU A 66 -10.01 -26.64 1.56
N LYS A 67 -10.84 -27.03 0.61
CA LYS A 67 -11.07 -26.25 -0.63
C LYS A 67 -11.64 -24.89 -0.33
N THR A 68 -12.61 -24.81 0.60
CA THR A 68 -13.23 -23.55 0.99
C THR A 68 -12.21 -22.60 1.64
N VAL A 69 -11.42 -23.11 2.59
CA VAL A 69 -10.37 -22.32 3.24
C VAL A 69 -9.33 -21.83 2.23
N GLN A 70 -8.91 -22.70 1.32
CA GLN A 70 -7.94 -22.32 0.27
C GLN A 70 -8.50 -21.20 -0.62
N ASN A 71 -9.76 -21.31 -1.05
CA ASN A 71 -10.40 -20.28 -1.87
C ASN A 71 -10.54 -18.95 -1.12
N LEU A 72 -10.93 -18.99 0.16
CA LEU A 72 -11.04 -17.78 1.00
C LEU A 72 -9.67 -17.13 1.20
N ARG A 73 -8.63 -17.91 1.44
CA ARG A 73 -7.26 -17.42 1.59
C ARG A 73 -6.77 -16.75 0.31
N ASN A 74 -6.95 -17.39 -0.85
CA ASN A 74 -6.57 -16.82 -2.13
C ASN A 74 -7.30 -15.48 -2.37
N LYS A 75 -8.61 -15.43 -2.09
CA LYS A 75 -9.39 -14.21 -2.24
C LYS A 75 -8.95 -13.11 -1.26
N ALA A 76 -8.62 -13.47 -0.01
CA ALA A 76 -8.07 -12.52 0.96
C ALA A 76 -6.74 -11.94 0.46
N GLN A 77 -5.83 -12.77 -0.04
CA GLN A 77 -4.56 -12.32 -0.61
C GLN A 77 -4.73 -11.40 -1.82
N GLU A 78 -5.67 -11.71 -2.71
CA GLU A 78 -6.01 -10.84 -3.86
C GLU A 78 -6.53 -9.48 -3.39
N LEU A 79 -7.42 -9.46 -2.40
CA LEU A 79 -7.97 -8.23 -1.84
C LEU A 79 -6.91 -7.40 -1.10
N ASP A 80 -6.01 -8.03 -0.36
CA ASP A 80 -4.91 -7.33 0.31
C ASP A 80 -3.91 -6.73 -0.68
N ALA A 81 -3.60 -7.45 -1.76
CA ALA A 81 -2.77 -6.93 -2.84
C ALA A 81 -3.43 -5.72 -3.52
N GLU A 82 -4.72 -5.81 -3.84
CA GLU A 82 -5.47 -4.71 -4.45
C GLU A 82 -5.59 -3.50 -3.52
N LYS A 83 -5.86 -3.73 -2.23
CA LYS A 83 -5.87 -2.68 -1.20
C LYS A 83 -4.53 -1.96 -1.14
N SER A 84 -3.43 -2.70 -1.11
CA SER A 84 -2.08 -2.13 -1.07
C SER A 84 -1.78 -1.30 -2.33
N ARG A 85 -2.17 -1.77 -3.50
CA ARG A 85 -2.05 -1.04 -4.76
C ARG A 85 -2.82 0.28 -4.72
N LEU A 86 -4.09 0.22 -4.33
CA LEU A 86 -4.95 1.42 -4.23
C LEU A 86 -4.45 2.42 -3.19
N GLN A 87 -3.90 1.95 -2.07
CA GLN A 87 -3.29 2.82 -1.07
C GLN A 87 -2.06 3.55 -1.62
N SER A 88 -1.21 2.87 -2.40
CA SER A 88 -0.05 3.48 -3.06
C SER A 88 -0.49 4.53 -4.08
N GLU A 89 -1.43 4.20 -4.96
CA GLU A 89 -1.98 5.14 -5.95
C GLU A 89 -2.61 6.37 -5.28
N HIS A 90 -3.37 6.14 -4.20
CA HIS A 90 -3.96 7.24 -3.44
C HIS A 90 -2.90 8.17 -2.84
N ALA A 91 -1.83 7.61 -2.25
CA ALA A 91 -0.73 8.40 -1.70
C ALA A 91 -0.03 9.24 -2.79
N GLU A 92 0.25 8.64 -3.95
CA GLU A 92 0.85 9.34 -5.09
C GLU A 92 -0.05 10.49 -5.61
N MET A 93 -1.36 10.25 -5.69
CA MET A 93 -2.33 11.28 -6.08
C MET A 93 -2.39 12.42 -5.06
N VAL A 94 -2.39 12.11 -3.77
CA VAL A 94 -2.39 13.12 -2.70
C VAL A 94 -1.13 13.98 -2.77
N ASP A 95 0.03 13.39 -3.00
CA ASP A 95 1.29 14.13 -3.12
C ASP A 95 1.32 14.98 -4.39
N SER A 96 0.82 14.45 -5.51
CA SER A 96 0.65 15.24 -6.75
C SER A 96 -0.27 16.43 -6.54
N LEU A 97 -1.38 16.25 -5.83
CA LEU A 97 -2.30 17.34 -5.50
C LEU A 97 -1.65 18.42 -4.63
N LYS A 98 -0.80 18.06 -3.68
CA LYS A 98 -0.05 19.03 -2.86
C LYS A 98 0.84 19.92 -3.73
N ILE A 99 1.48 19.33 -4.73
CA ILE A 99 2.36 20.04 -5.67
C ILE A 99 1.55 20.99 -6.58
N ILE A 100 0.41 20.55 -7.09
CA ILE A 100 -0.38 21.29 -8.08
C ILE A 100 -1.29 22.35 -7.43
N ARG A 101 -1.77 22.09 -6.22
CA ARG A 101 -2.75 22.95 -5.52
C ARG A 101 -2.39 24.43 -5.47
N PRO A 102 -1.12 24.85 -5.26
CA PRO A 102 -0.74 26.27 -5.28
C PRO A 102 -0.95 26.97 -6.61
N PHE A 103 -1.02 26.21 -7.72
CA PHE A 103 -1.15 26.69 -9.09
C PHE A 103 -2.59 26.70 -9.61
N ARG A 104 -3.59 26.34 -8.78
CA ARG A 104 -5.01 26.24 -9.21
C ARG A 104 -5.63 27.53 -9.72
N ASN A 105 -5.08 28.70 -9.33
CA ASN A 105 -5.61 30.03 -9.66
C ASN A 105 -4.85 30.66 -10.85
N LEU A 106 -4.34 29.86 -11.78
CA LEU A 106 -3.76 30.37 -13.00
C LEU A 106 -4.82 31.00 -13.89
N ASP A 107 -4.55 32.23 -14.35
CA ASP A 107 -5.45 32.99 -15.21
C ASP A 107 -5.31 32.60 -16.70
N PHE A 108 -4.53 31.58 -17.02
CA PHE A 108 -4.30 31.11 -18.38
C PHE A 108 -4.40 29.59 -18.49
N ASP A 109 -4.72 29.14 -19.70
CA ASP A 109 -4.78 27.72 -20.01
C ASP A 109 -3.37 27.12 -20.17
N VAL A 110 -3.03 26.19 -19.28
CA VAL A 110 -1.74 25.49 -19.30
C VAL A 110 -1.50 24.77 -20.64
N SER A 111 -2.55 24.30 -21.31
CA SER A 111 -2.42 23.64 -22.61
C SER A 111 -1.81 24.55 -23.69
N GLN A 112 -1.99 25.85 -23.59
CA GLN A 112 -1.44 26.82 -24.52
C GLN A 112 0.09 26.97 -24.38
N ILE A 113 0.59 26.93 -23.14
CA ILE A 113 2.03 27.06 -22.88
C ILE A 113 2.80 25.79 -23.22
N LEU A 114 2.16 24.62 -23.21
CA LEU A 114 2.79 23.35 -23.60
C LEU A 114 3.29 23.37 -25.07
N ASN A 115 2.70 24.23 -25.90
CA ASN A 115 3.01 24.35 -27.34
C ASN A 115 4.04 25.43 -27.64
N PHE A 116 4.61 26.12 -26.66
CA PHE A 116 5.64 27.13 -26.89
C PHE A 116 6.91 26.48 -27.45
N LYS A 117 7.42 27.02 -28.57
CA LYS A 117 8.61 26.49 -29.27
C LYS A 117 9.91 27.17 -28.85
N TYR A 118 9.84 28.47 -28.50
CA TYR A 118 11.00 29.31 -28.27
C TYR A 118 11.04 29.91 -26.86
N ILE A 119 10.04 29.59 -26.06
CA ILE A 119 9.91 30.05 -24.68
C ILE A 119 9.88 28.84 -23.78
N HIS A 120 10.85 28.77 -22.87
CA HIS A 120 10.84 27.80 -21.80
C HIS A 120 10.03 28.32 -20.63
N TYR A 121 9.31 27.46 -19.98
CA TYR A 121 8.59 27.76 -18.76
C TYR A 121 8.90 26.73 -17.69
N ARG A 122 8.82 27.17 -16.45
CA ARG A 122 8.96 26.24 -15.32
C ARG A 122 8.10 26.71 -14.17
N PHE A 123 7.36 25.75 -13.60
CA PHE A 123 6.66 25.91 -12.34
C PHE A 123 7.61 25.65 -11.19
N GLY A 124 7.52 26.45 -10.14
CA GLY A 124 8.42 26.31 -9.02
C GLY A 124 7.95 27.04 -7.78
N ARG A 125 8.76 26.97 -6.75
CA ARG A 125 8.59 27.74 -5.52
C ARG A 125 9.88 28.43 -5.15
N ILE A 126 9.75 29.61 -4.53
CA ILE A 126 10.87 30.38 -3.97
C ILE A 126 10.53 30.77 -2.53
N GLU A 127 11.49 30.77 -1.64
CA GLU A 127 11.29 31.28 -0.29
C GLU A 127 11.02 32.78 -0.32
N LYS A 128 10.06 33.26 0.47
CA LYS A 128 9.66 34.67 0.48
C LYS A 128 10.81 35.65 0.68
N GLN A 129 11.79 35.27 1.49
CA GLN A 129 12.97 36.12 1.74
C GLN A 129 13.85 36.35 0.51
N TYR A 130 13.80 35.45 -0.49
CA TYR A 130 14.60 35.56 -1.70
C TYR A 130 13.84 36.17 -2.88
N LEU A 131 12.51 36.31 -2.79
CA LEU A 131 11.69 36.80 -3.90
C LEU A 131 12.20 38.14 -4.47
N GLN A 132 12.43 39.13 -3.62
CA GLN A 132 12.87 40.45 -4.09
C GLN A 132 14.22 40.41 -4.80
N LYS A 133 15.15 39.58 -4.32
CA LYS A 133 16.45 39.39 -4.98
C LYS A 133 16.27 38.71 -6.34
N PHE A 134 15.40 37.70 -6.40
CA PHE A 134 15.09 36.98 -7.62
C PHE A 134 14.42 37.90 -8.65
N GLU A 135 13.36 38.61 -8.27
CA GLU A 135 12.66 39.55 -9.16
C GLU A 135 13.62 40.64 -9.69
N LYS A 136 14.45 41.21 -8.84
CA LYS A 136 15.46 42.17 -9.27
C LYS A 136 16.45 41.57 -10.26
N TYR A 137 16.94 40.34 -9.98
CA TYR A 137 17.90 39.68 -10.86
C TYR A 137 17.31 39.37 -12.24
N ILE A 138 16.09 38.83 -12.31
CA ILE A 138 15.44 38.53 -13.59
C ILE A 138 15.11 39.82 -14.37
N TYR A 139 14.69 40.89 -13.68
CA TYR A 139 14.40 42.17 -14.31
C TYR A 139 15.62 42.86 -14.87
N ASP A 140 16.75 42.89 -14.14
CA ASP A 140 17.97 43.56 -14.51
C ASP A 140 18.82 42.80 -15.57
N ASN A 141 18.70 41.46 -15.61
CA ASN A 141 19.65 40.65 -16.36
C ASN A 141 19.04 39.72 -17.41
N LEU A 142 17.74 39.50 -17.38
CA LEU A 142 17.08 38.48 -18.20
C LEU A 142 15.74 38.95 -18.76
N ASP A 143 15.43 38.51 -19.96
CA ASP A 143 14.10 38.71 -20.60
C ASP A 143 13.09 37.67 -20.03
N THR A 144 12.88 37.68 -18.71
CA THR A 144 12.11 36.67 -18.02
C THR A 144 10.86 37.28 -17.41
N LEU A 145 9.72 36.63 -17.65
CA LEU A 145 8.45 36.95 -17.01
C LEU A 145 8.22 35.96 -15.84
N PHE A 146 8.00 36.49 -14.64
CA PHE A 146 7.59 35.69 -13.48
C PHE A 146 6.14 36.01 -13.14
N ILE A 147 5.31 34.97 -13.00
CA ILE A 147 3.90 35.08 -12.60
C ILE A 147 3.73 34.33 -11.28
N LYS A 148 3.37 35.09 -10.24
CA LYS A 148 3.01 34.51 -8.94
C LYS A 148 1.63 33.84 -9.03
N CYS A 149 1.53 32.57 -8.62
CA CYS A 149 0.32 31.77 -8.67
C CYS A 149 -0.32 31.56 -7.29
N GLY A 150 0.50 31.54 -6.25
CA GLY A 150 0.05 31.33 -4.88
C GLY A 150 1.17 31.55 -3.86
N GLU A 151 0.82 31.49 -2.60
CA GLU A 151 1.79 31.55 -1.50
C GLU A 151 1.31 30.77 -0.28
N ASP A 152 2.24 30.31 0.52
CA ASP A 152 2.02 29.81 1.87
C ASP A 152 2.83 30.62 2.90
N GLU A 153 3.07 30.10 4.09
CA GLU A 153 3.81 30.81 5.13
C GLU A 153 5.27 31.10 4.73
N LEU A 154 5.94 30.16 4.05
CA LEU A 154 7.37 30.19 3.75
C LEU A 154 7.67 30.47 2.29
N TYR A 155 6.83 29.98 1.37
CA TYR A 155 7.09 29.97 -0.06
C TYR A 155 6.11 30.78 -0.87
N ILE A 156 6.60 31.28 -1.99
CA ILE A 156 5.81 31.81 -3.10
C ILE A 156 5.93 30.81 -4.25
N TYR A 157 4.78 30.46 -4.81
CA TYR A 157 4.66 29.56 -5.94
C TYR A 157 4.39 30.38 -7.20
N GLY A 158 5.09 30.06 -8.25
CA GLY A 158 4.95 30.78 -9.49
C GLY A 158 5.43 30.01 -10.70
N VAL A 159 5.22 30.60 -11.84
CA VAL A 159 5.76 30.13 -13.11
C VAL A 159 6.60 31.23 -13.74
N TYR A 160 7.76 30.87 -14.28
CA TYR A 160 8.53 31.78 -15.08
C TYR A 160 8.57 31.35 -16.54
N PHE A 161 8.69 32.35 -17.41
CA PHE A 161 8.82 32.19 -18.85
C PHE A 161 10.11 32.88 -19.28
N VAL A 162 10.95 32.18 -20.03
CA VAL A 162 12.24 32.68 -20.47
C VAL A 162 12.50 32.26 -21.91
N PRO A 163 13.10 33.12 -22.75
CA PRO A 163 13.53 32.73 -24.09
C PRO A 163 14.55 31.59 -24.04
N GLU A 164 14.49 30.68 -25.00
CA GLU A 164 15.33 29.49 -25.07
C GLU A 164 16.83 29.78 -24.88
N HIS A 165 17.34 30.85 -25.52
CA HIS A 165 18.75 31.22 -25.44
C HIS A 165 19.21 31.69 -24.05
N GLN A 166 18.28 32.00 -23.14
CA GLN A 166 18.58 32.42 -21.75
C GLN A 166 18.18 31.39 -20.71
N ALA A 167 17.54 30.28 -21.10
CA ALA A 167 17.00 29.30 -20.18
C ALA A 167 18.07 28.75 -19.19
N HIS A 168 19.29 28.51 -19.67
CA HIS A 168 20.39 28.01 -18.84
C HIS A 168 20.82 28.98 -17.73
N LYS A 169 20.65 30.29 -17.92
CA LYS A 169 21.00 31.31 -16.91
C LYS A 169 20.01 31.37 -15.77
N VAL A 170 18.72 31.17 -16.08
CA VAL A 170 17.67 31.14 -15.05
C VAL A 170 17.73 29.85 -14.24
N HIS A 171 18.11 28.74 -14.85
CA HIS A 171 18.24 27.45 -14.15
C HIS A 171 19.39 27.39 -13.14
N ALA A 172 20.33 28.31 -13.23
CA ALA A 172 21.51 28.39 -12.34
C ALA A 172 21.27 29.28 -11.09
N VAL A 173 20.13 29.95 -11.01
CA VAL A 173 19.73 30.85 -9.92
C VAL A 173 18.72 30.18 -9.03
#